data_9694ddb51dcf967f5f034ae28e326f72
#
_entry.id   9694ddb51dcf967f5f034ae28e326f72
#
_cell.length_a   1.000
_cell.length_b   1.000
_cell.length_c   1.000
_cell.angle_alpha   90.00
_cell.angle_beta   90.00
_cell.angle_gamma   90.00
#
_symmetry.space_group_name_H-M   'P 1'
#
loop_
_entity.id
_entity.type
_entity.pdbx_description
1 polymer ?
#
loop_
_entity_poly.entity_id
_entity_poly.type
_entity_poly.pdbx_seq_one_letter_code
_entity_poly.pdbx_strand_id
1 'polypeptide(L)'
;MMRKERKTMNFVSARGGKQHQRDIATTTVHQMIAELLPRFRTLDIEVVFRTFKKDEGAVGFCGMTDNNRTFEIEIDKKMGINELVTTVCHEMVHVKQYARNQMTDECVQYGAATWKGRKVNPKTTYYDLPWEKEAYKMQDGLALKVWESGEI
;
A
#
# COMPACT_ATOMS: atom_id res chain seq x y z
N MET A 1 26.92 29.14 -10.04
CA MET A 1 26.91 27.76 -10.25
C MET A 1 25.51 27.18 -10.14
N MET A 2 25.18 26.43 -11.11
CA MET A 2 23.90 25.86 -11.10
C MET A 2 23.85 24.69 -10.20
N ARG A 3 22.98 24.74 -9.26
CA ARG A 3 22.82 23.65 -8.37
C ARG A 3 22.18 22.50 -9.10
N LYS A 4 22.85 21.39 -9.07
CA LYS A 4 22.30 20.26 -9.66
C LYS A 4 21.04 19.86 -8.93
N GLU A 5 19.96 19.89 -9.64
CA GLU A 5 18.73 19.53 -9.08
C GLU A 5 18.67 18.09 -8.86
N ARG A 6 18.63 17.69 -7.66
CA ARG A 6 18.49 16.31 -7.37
C ARG A 6 17.02 15.99 -7.40
N LYS A 7 16.62 15.50 -8.50
CA LYS A 7 15.25 15.14 -8.62
C LYS A 7 15.06 13.77 -8.06
N THR A 8 14.95 13.71 -6.75
CA THR A 8 14.51 12.48 -6.16
C THR A 8 13.00 12.48 -6.26
N MET A 9 12.47 11.64 -7.11
CA MET A 9 11.05 11.54 -7.33
C MET A 9 10.57 10.17 -6.96
N ASN A 10 9.37 10.12 -6.42
CA ASN A 10 8.71 8.85 -6.23
C ASN A 10 8.25 8.34 -7.59
N PHE A 11 8.43 7.06 -7.82
CA PHE A 11 8.07 6.42 -9.07
C PHE A 11 6.85 5.54 -8.85
N VAL A 12 5.79 5.80 -9.60
CA VAL A 12 4.54 5.05 -9.47
C VAL A 12 4.16 4.52 -10.84
N SER A 13 3.89 3.23 -10.92
CA SER A 13 3.49 2.59 -12.17
C SER A 13 2.39 1.58 -11.92
N ALA A 14 1.73 1.15 -12.99
CA ALA A 14 0.69 0.13 -12.90
C ALA A 14 0.70 -0.71 -14.16
N ARG A 15 0.39 -1.99 -14.02
CA ARG A 15 0.26 -2.90 -15.16
C ARG A 15 -0.86 -3.89 -14.95
N GLY A 16 -1.36 -4.43 -16.05
CA GLY A 16 -2.50 -5.33 -16.04
C GLY A 16 -3.81 -4.58 -15.95
N GLY A 17 -4.91 -5.30 -16.01
CA GLY A 17 -6.22 -4.70 -15.94
C GLY A 17 -6.52 -3.76 -17.10
N LYS A 18 -7.50 -2.89 -16.90
CA LYS A 18 -7.90 -1.92 -17.90
C LYS A 18 -7.23 -0.58 -17.66
N GLN A 19 -7.14 0.26 -18.70
CA GLN A 19 -6.49 1.56 -18.60
C GLN A 19 -7.07 2.41 -17.48
N HIS A 20 -8.38 2.49 -17.38
CA HIS A 20 -8.97 3.34 -16.34
C HIS A 20 -8.68 2.81 -14.93
N GLN A 21 -8.55 1.49 -14.78
CA GLN A 21 -8.16 0.92 -13.49
C GLN A 21 -6.74 1.34 -13.12
N ARG A 22 -5.83 1.28 -14.09
CA ARG A 22 -4.45 1.70 -13.86
C ARG A 22 -4.37 3.18 -13.52
N ASP A 23 -5.13 4.01 -14.24
CA ASP A 23 -5.13 5.45 -14.01
C ASP A 23 -5.65 5.79 -12.61
N ILE A 24 -6.74 5.16 -12.21
CA ILE A 24 -7.30 5.37 -10.87
C ILE A 24 -6.32 4.90 -9.80
N ALA A 25 -5.70 3.75 -10.00
CA ALA A 25 -4.76 3.21 -9.03
C ALA A 25 -3.54 4.12 -8.86
N THR A 26 -2.94 4.56 -9.95
CA THR A 26 -1.75 5.43 -9.86
C THR A 26 -2.08 6.78 -9.25
N THR A 27 -3.23 7.35 -9.58
CA THR A 27 -3.69 8.59 -8.97
C THR A 27 -3.88 8.42 -7.46
N THR A 28 -4.52 7.32 -7.07
CA THR A 28 -4.73 7.01 -5.64
C THR A 28 -3.40 6.84 -4.92
N VAL A 29 -2.45 6.13 -5.51
CA VAL A 29 -1.13 5.95 -4.89
C VAL A 29 -0.44 7.29 -4.68
N HIS A 30 -0.46 8.16 -5.70
CA HIS A 30 0.16 9.49 -5.57
C HIS A 30 -0.48 10.29 -4.43
N GLN A 31 -1.81 10.26 -4.31
CA GLN A 31 -2.48 10.96 -3.23
C GLN A 31 -2.14 10.37 -1.87
N MET A 32 -2.00 9.05 -1.80
CA MET A 32 -1.63 8.39 -0.55
C MET A 32 -0.19 8.69 -0.15
N ILE A 33 0.71 8.82 -1.11
CA ILE A 33 2.07 9.26 -0.80
C ILE A 33 2.03 10.66 -0.19
N ALA A 34 1.27 11.55 -0.79
CA ALA A 34 1.14 12.92 -0.28
C ALA A 34 0.54 12.95 1.13
N GLU A 35 -0.40 12.06 1.42
CA GLU A 35 -1.09 12.03 2.70
C GLU A 35 -0.29 11.31 3.78
N LEU A 36 0.31 10.17 3.45
CA LEU A 36 0.92 9.28 4.43
C LEU A 36 2.45 9.39 4.51
N LEU A 37 3.07 9.78 3.40
CA LEU A 37 4.52 9.78 3.26
C LEU A 37 5.00 11.06 2.55
N PRO A 38 4.57 12.24 3.04
CA PRO A 38 4.79 13.49 2.29
C PRO A 38 6.26 13.88 2.11
N ARG A 39 7.14 13.36 2.95
CA ARG A 39 8.57 13.69 2.87
C ARG A 39 9.39 12.66 2.14
N PHE A 40 8.76 11.57 1.68
CA PHE A 40 9.49 10.51 0.99
C PHE A 40 9.66 10.90 -0.48
N ARG A 41 10.88 10.68 -1.02
CA ARG A 41 11.22 11.08 -2.39
C ARG A 41 11.84 9.95 -3.21
N THR A 42 11.97 8.76 -2.64
CA THR A 42 12.64 7.65 -3.30
C THR A 42 11.80 6.38 -3.34
N LEU A 43 10.48 6.52 -3.24
CA LEU A 43 9.59 5.37 -3.31
C LEU A 43 9.43 4.91 -4.76
N ASP A 44 9.39 3.59 -4.93
CA ASP A 44 9.09 2.96 -6.21
C ASP A 44 7.95 1.98 -5.94
N ILE A 45 6.76 2.29 -6.44
CA ILE A 45 5.57 1.51 -6.16
C ILE A 45 4.92 1.10 -7.47
N GLU A 46 4.77 -0.19 -7.66
CA GLU A 46 4.07 -0.73 -8.82
C GLU A 46 2.77 -1.38 -8.38
N VAL A 47 1.66 -1.03 -9.03
CA VAL A 47 0.38 -1.68 -8.82
C VAL A 47 0.17 -2.70 -9.93
N VAL A 48 -0.08 -3.95 -9.56
CA VAL A 48 -0.25 -5.04 -10.50
C VAL A 48 -1.68 -5.58 -10.39
N PHE A 49 -2.41 -5.52 -11.48
CA PHE A 49 -3.75 -6.08 -11.53
C PHE A 49 -3.65 -7.52 -12.04
N ARG A 50 -4.21 -8.44 -11.28
CA ARG A 50 -4.24 -9.85 -11.65
C ARG A 50 -5.53 -10.51 -11.16
N THR A 51 -5.74 -11.74 -11.56
CA THR A 51 -6.88 -12.51 -11.07
C THR A 51 -6.47 -13.20 -9.77
N PHE A 52 -7.24 -12.95 -8.71
CA PHE A 52 -7.06 -13.64 -7.45
C PHE A 52 -7.93 -14.89 -7.44
N LYS A 53 -7.41 -15.96 -6.88
CA LYS A 53 -8.15 -17.21 -6.76
C LYS A 53 -9.05 -17.13 -5.52
N LYS A 54 -10.17 -17.85 -5.57
CA LYS A 54 -11.14 -17.82 -4.48
C LYS A 54 -10.56 -18.22 -3.13
N ASP A 55 -9.58 -19.12 -3.14
CA ASP A 55 -8.99 -19.63 -1.91
C ASP A 55 -7.87 -18.77 -1.36
N GLU A 56 -7.51 -17.68 -2.04
CA GLU A 56 -6.48 -16.78 -1.52
C GLU A 56 -6.97 -15.97 -0.31
N GLY A 57 -8.28 -15.79 -0.19
CA GLY A 57 -8.85 -15.08 0.95
C GLY A 57 -8.53 -13.60 1.00
N ALA A 58 -8.06 -13.04 -0.11
CA ALA A 58 -7.67 -11.63 -0.19
C ALA A 58 -8.00 -11.09 -1.57
N VAL A 59 -8.15 -9.78 -1.68
CA VAL A 59 -8.39 -9.08 -2.94
C VAL A 59 -7.29 -8.06 -3.24
N GLY A 60 -6.40 -7.87 -2.29
CA GLY A 60 -5.25 -6.99 -2.43
C GLY A 60 -4.09 -7.50 -1.59
N PHE A 61 -2.90 -7.05 -1.92
CA PHE A 61 -1.68 -7.48 -1.24
C PHE A 61 -0.60 -6.44 -1.43
N CYS A 62 0.22 -6.23 -0.41
CA CYS A 62 1.37 -5.33 -0.48
C CYS A 62 2.60 -6.05 0.00
N GLY A 63 3.69 -5.96 -0.76
CA GLY A 63 4.96 -6.53 -0.36
C GLY A 63 6.12 -5.64 -0.75
N MET A 64 7.18 -5.69 0.05
CA MET A 64 8.45 -5.08 -0.32
C MET A 64 9.13 -5.98 -1.36
N THR A 65 9.79 -5.37 -2.34
CA THR A 65 10.53 -6.17 -3.33
C THR A 65 12.02 -6.25 -2.99
N ASP A 66 12.71 -5.13 -2.91
CA ASP A 66 14.15 -5.16 -2.61
C ASP A 66 14.47 -4.57 -1.24
N ASN A 67 13.76 -3.50 -0.89
CA ASN A 67 14.01 -2.79 0.35
C ASN A 67 12.75 -2.02 0.74
N ASN A 68 12.80 -1.26 1.83
CA ASN A 68 11.63 -0.55 2.31
C ASN A 68 11.35 0.76 1.56
N ARG A 69 11.76 0.84 0.31
CA ARG A 69 11.41 1.92 -0.61
C ARG A 69 10.81 1.39 -1.91
N THR A 70 10.85 0.07 -2.13
CA THR A 70 10.33 -0.55 -3.36
C THR A 70 9.25 -1.54 -3.00
N PHE A 71 8.06 -1.34 -3.60
CA PHE A 71 6.87 -2.10 -3.25
C PHE A 71 6.10 -2.54 -4.46
N GLU A 72 5.44 -3.67 -4.33
CA GLU A 72 4.46 -4.12 -5.31
C GLU A 72 3.13 -4.26 -4.59
N ILE A 73 2.09 -3.65 -5.16
CA ILE A 73 0.72 -3.78 -4.67
C ILE A 73 -0.05 -4.59 -5.69
N GLU A 74 -0.58 -5.75 -5.28
CA GLU A 74 -1.38 -6.58 -6.17
C GLU A 74 -2.85 -6.36 -5.87
N ILE A 75 -3.65 -6.19 -6.92
CA ILE A 75 -5.08 -5.89 -6.81
C ILE A 75 -5.85 -6.85 -7.71
N ASP A 76 -6.97 -7.37 -7.20
CA ASP A 76 -7.84 -8.21 -8.01
C ASP A 76 -8.50 -7.36 -9.10
N LYS A 77 -8.25 -7.71 -10.35
CA LYS A 77 -8.74 -6.94 -11.49
C LYS A 77 -10.26 -7.01 -11.65
N LYS A 78 -10.93 -7.85 -10.88
CA LYS A 78 -12.40 -7.98 -10.98
C LYS A 78 -13.17 -7.01 -10.11
N MET A 79 -12.48 -6.29 -9.20
CA MET A 79 -13.21 -5.43 -8.28
C MET A 79 -13.71 -4.15 -8.95
N GLY A 80 -14.78 -3.60 -8.41
CA GLY A 80 -15.32 -2.33 -8.88
C GLY A 80 -14.46 -1.15 -8.44
N ILE A 81 -14.76 0.02 -8.98
CA ILE A 81 -13.93 1.21 -8.78
C ILE A 81 -13.90 1.66 -7.31
N ASN A 82 -15.05 1.64 -6.63
CA ASN A 82 -15.10 2.04 -5.23
C ASN A 82 -14.21 1.15 -4.37
N GLU A 83 -14.32 -0.16 -4.59
CA GLU A 83 -13.52 -1.12 -3.86
C GLU A 83 -12.04 -0.99 -4.23
N LEU A 84 -11.74 -0.68 -5.49
CA LEU A 84 -10.38 -0.49 -5.95
C LEU A 84 -9.70 0.64 -5.17
N VAL A 85 -10.35 1.80 -5.07
CA VAL A 85 -9.77 2.94 -4.36
C VAL A 85 -9.53 2.59 -2.89
N THR A 86 -10.52 1.99 -2.23
CA THR A 86 -10.40 1.62 -0.82
C THR A 86 -9.28 0.60 -0.61
N THR A 87 -9.18 -0.38 -1.50
CA THR A 87 -8.15 -1.42 -1.39
C THR A 87 -6.76 -0.85 -1.60
N VAL A 88 -6.59 0.03 -2.59
CA VAL A 88 -5.29 0.69 -2.79
C VAL A 88 -4.92 1.51 -1.56
N CYS A 89 -5.87 2.23 -0.96
CA CYS A 89 -5.61 2.99 0.26
C CYS A 89 -5.17 2.07 1.40
N HIS A 90 -5.84 0.92 1.54
CA HIS A 90 -5.47 -0.07 2.56
C HIS A 90 -4.03 -0.53 2.38
N GLU A 91 -3.68 -0.90 1.14
CA GLU A 91 -2.32 -1.38 0.88
C GLU A 91 -1.28 -0.27 1.04
N MET A 92 -1.64 0.97 0.74
CA MET A 92 -0.73 2.10 0.95
C MET A 92 -0.47 2.37 2.43
N VAL A 93 -1.40 2.03 3.32
CA VAL A 93 -1.11 2.09 4.75
C VAL A 93 0.02 1.11 5.09
N HIS A 94 0.01 -0.08 4.46
CA HIS A 94 1.10 -1.03 4.65
C HIS A 94 2.43 -0.49 4.09
N VAL A 95 2.41 0.19 2.95
CA VAL A 95 3.62 0.85 2.43
C VAL A 95 4.17 1.83 3.47
N LYS A 96 3.30 2.64 4.07
CA LYS A 96 3.69 3.56 5.13
C LYS A 96 4.33 2.83 6.31
N GLN A 97 3.72 1.72 6.72
CA GLN A 97 4.21 0.95 7.86
C GLN A 97 5.61 0.39 7.60
N TYR A 98 5.84 -0.15 6.40
CA TYR A 98 7.16 -0.64 6.02
C TYR A 98 8.17 0.49 5.88
N ALA A 99 7.80 1.54 5.14
CA ALA A 99 8.72 2.63 4.84
C ALA A 99 9.16 3.38 6.10
N ARG A 100 8.27 3.48 7.08
CA ARG A 100 8.60 4.12 8.36
C ARG A 100 9.13 3.16 9.39
N ASN A 101 9.41 1.92 9.01
CA ASN A 101 9.95 0.89 9.91
C ASN A 101 9.05 0.64 11.12
N GLN A 102 7.74 0.71 10.91
CA GLN A 102 6.78 0.47 11.99
C GLN A 102 6.47 -0.99 12.18
N MET A 103 6.67 -1.81 11.15
CA MET A 103 6.38 -3.23 11.25
C MET A 103 7.42 -4.09 10.56
N THR A 104 7.59 -5.28 11.12
CA THR A 104 8.18 -6.40 10.39
C THR A 104 7.18 -7.53 10.54
N ASP A 105 6.70 -8.06 9.43
CA ASP A 105 5.69 -9.11 9.45
C ASP A 105 6.25 -10.48 9.10
N GLU A 106 7.56 -10.58 8.94
CA GLU A 106 8.19 -11.83 8.60
C GLU A 106 8.05 -12.83 9.73
N CYS A 107 7.65 -14.03 9.38
CA CYS A 107 7.61 -15.14 10.33
C CYS A 107 6.78 -14.86 11.57
N VAL A 108 5.58 -14.30 11.40
CA VAL A 108 4.66 -14.06 12.53
C VAL A 108 4.49 -15.32 13.36
N GLN A 109 4.32 -16.48 12.72
CA GLN A 109 4.08 -17.73 13.40
C GLN A 109 5.25 -18.19 14.26
N TYR A 110 6.43 -17.63 14.03
CA TYR A 110 7.62 -17.95 14.84
C TYR A 110 7.96 -16.85 15.84
N GLY A 111 7.09 -15.87 16.00
CA GLY A 111 7.29 -14.80 16.97
C GLY A 111 8.34 -13.78 16.58
N ALA A 112 8.70 -13.71 15.28
CA ALA A 112 9.72 -12.78 14.81
C ALA A 112 9.16 -11.43 14.37
N ALA A 113 7.84 -11.33 14.19
CA ALA A 113 7.23 -10.08 13.72
C ALA A 113 7.21 -9.03 14.83
N THR A 114 7.37 -7.77 14.45
CA THR A 114 7.34 -6.67 15.40
C THR A 114 6.42 -5.55 14.91
N TRP A 115 5.90 -4.80 15.87
CA TRP A 115 5.12 -3.60 15.62
C TRP A 115 5.62 -2.51 16.54
N LYS A 116 6.16 -1.44 15.92
CA LYS A 116 6.70 -0.29 16.66
C LYS A 116 7.67 -0.74 17.74
N GLY A 117 8.52 -1.69 17.38
CA GLY A 117 9.57 -2.19 18.27
C GLY A 117 9.16 -3.28 19.23
N ARG A 118 7.88 -3.68 19.25
CA ARG A 118 7.41 -4.72 20.16
C ARG A 118 7.06 -5.98 19.40
N LYS A 119 7.38 -7.11 19.99
CA LYS A 119 7.07 -8.39 19.37
C LYS A 119 5.58 -8.63 19.32
N VAL A 120 5.12 -9.20 18.22
CA VAL A 120 3.71 -9.55 18.03
C VAL A 120 3.53 -11.01 18.39
N ASN A 121 2.48 -11.30 19.17
CA ASN A 121 2.17 -12.67 19.59
C ASN A 121 1.91 -13.53 18.35
N PRO A 122 2.61 -14.66 18.18
CA PRO A 122 2.45 -15.50 17.00
C PRO A 122 1.06 -16.12 16.84
N LYS A 123 0.25 -16.11 17.89
CA LYS A 123 -1.12 -16.62 17.83
C LYS A 123 -2.14 -15.55 17.44
N THR A 124 -1.68 -14.31 17.17
CA THR A 124 -2.58 -13.23 16.79
C THR A 124 -3.25 -13.56 15.46
N THR A 125 -4.59 -13.44 15.42
CA THR A 125 -5.33 -13.67 14.19
C THR A 125 -5.13 -12.49 13.22
N TYR A 126 -5.43 -12.74 11.94
CA TYR A 126 -5.17 -11.74 10.89
C TYR A 126 -5.76 -10.37 11.21
N TYR A 127 -7.06 -10.32 11.56
CA TYR A 127 -7.71 -9.02 11.80
C TYR A 127 -7.25 -8.36 13.10
N ASP A 128 -6.60 -9.10 13.99
CA ASP A 128 -6.07 -8.54 15.23
C ASP A 128 -4.62 -8.11 15.12
N LEU A 129 -3.97 -8.39 13.99
CA LEU A 129 -2.60 -7.91 13.76
C LEU A 129 -2.62 -6.38 13.79
N PRO A 130 -1.70 -5.75 14.51
CA PRO A 130 -1.75 -4.29 14.69
C PRO A 130 -1.66 -3.51 13.38
N TRP A 131 -0.91 -4.01 12.40
CA TRP A 131 -0.81 -3.35 11.11
C TRP A 131 -2.10 -3.48 10.30
N GLU A 132 -2.85 -4.58 10.46
CA GLU A 132 -4.15 -4.71 9.79
C GLU A 132 -5.20 -3.85 10.47
N LYS A 133 -5.17 -3.78 11.81
CA LYS A 133 -6.10 -2.89 12.52
C LYS A 133 -5.94 -1.44 12.07
N GLU A 134 -4.71 -0.97 11.93
CA GLU A 134 -4.47 0.39 11.47
C GLU A 134 -4.98 0.58 10.04
N ALA A 135 -4.67 -0.37 9.15
CA ALA A 135 -5.07 -0.25 7.75
C ALA A 135 -6.59 -0.23 7.59
N TYR A 136 -7.30 -1.13 8.27
CA TYR A 136 -8.75 -1.15 8.21
C TYR A 136 -9.37 0.10 8.82
N LYS A 137 -8.77 0.62 9.88
CA LYS A 137 -9.27 1.83 10.51
C LYS A 137 -9.13 3.05 9.62
N MET A 138 -8.07 3.13 8.84
CA MET A 138 -7.76 4.31 8.03
C MET A 138 -8.36 4.28 6.63
N GLN A 139 -8.61 3.10 6.08
CA GLN A 139 -8.89 2.95 4.65
C GLN A 139 -10.10 3.75 4.15
N ASP A 140 -11.20 3.75 4.89
CA ASP A 140 -12.42 4.40 4.43
C ASP A 140 -12.28 5.92 4.41
N GLY A 141 -11.67 6.49 5.43
CA GLY A 141 -11.42 7.92 5.48
C GLY A 141 -10.45 8.38 4.39
N LEU A 142 -9.44 7.56 4.11
CA LEU A 142 -8.49 7.86 3.05
C LEU A 142 -9.17 7.79 1.68
N ALA A 143 -9.99 6.76 1.47
CA ALA A 143 -10.73 6.63 0.21
C ALA A 143 -11.66 7.83 -0.01
N LEU A 144 -12.32 8.29 1.04
CA LEU A 144 -13.18 9.47 0.95
C LEU A 144 -12.39 10.69 0.49
N LYS A 145 -11.19 10.89 1.02
CA LYS A 145 -10.34 12.01 0.59
C LYS A 145 -10.01 11.93 -0.88
N VAL A 146 -9.74 10.73 -1.39
CA VAL A 146 -9.45 10.54 -2.82
C VAL A 146 -10.66 10.95 -3.66
N TRP A 147 -11.85 10.48 -3.28
CA TRP A 147 -13.07 10.83 -4.01
C TRP A 147 -13.36 12.33 -3.95
N GLU A 148 -13.14 12.95 -2.79
CA GLU A 148 -13.40 14.38 -2.62
C GLU A 148 -12.40 15.25 -3.36
N SER A 149 -11.24 14.73 -3.72
CA SER A 149 -10.22 15.49 -4.45
C SER A 149 -10.66 15.83 -5.87
N GLY A 150 -11.57 15.03 -6.44
CA GLY A 150 -12.02 15.23 -7.80
C GLY A 150 -11.00 14.81 -8.86
N GLU A 151 -9.95 14.10 -8.48
CA GLU A 151 -8.92 13.69 -9.43
C GLU A 151 -9.21 12.36 -10.10
N ILE A 152 -10.22 11.65 -9.65
CA ILE A 152 -10.64 10.40 -10.28
C ILE A 152 -12.10 10.41 -10.62
#